data_8c3bab60f07c5e6f2dd9e5575d20f7f6
#
_entry.id   8c3bab60f07c5e6f2dd9e5575d20f7f6
#
_cell.length_a   1.000
_cell.length_b   1.000
_cell.length_c   1.000
_cell.angle_alpha   90.00
_cell.angle_beta   90.00
_cell.angle_gamma   90.00
#
_symmetry.space_group_name_H-M   'P 1'
#
loop_
_entity.id
_entity.type
_entity.pdbx_description
1 polymer ?
#
loop_
_entity_poly.entity_id
_entity_poly.type
_entity_poly.pdbx_seq_one_letter_code
_entity_poly.pdbx_strand_id
1 'polypeptide(L)'
;EKMFTYNINGLKPRLWTPQHPNLYDFRFRLVAAKGHELDCLTETSGFRTFEVKEGLFFLNGNRYWLRGGNHIPFALAPNDLNLANTFMQLMKAGNIDVTRTHTTPWNKLWMGAADKNGIGVSFEGTWPWLMIHSTPLPDAKLIEMWKEEFLSLLKKYRNHPSLLFWTVNNEMKFYDNDNDLERAKEKYRVISDVVKEMRRIDPTRPICFDSNY
;
A
#
# COMPACT_ATOMS: atom_id res chain seq x y z
N GLU A 1 13.20 3.29 21.29
CA GLU A 1 11.74 3.26 21.11
C GLU A 1 11.11 2.30 22.14
N LYS A 2 10.00 2.74 22.79
CA LYS A 2 9.18 1.84 23.60
C LYS A 2 7.93 1.49 22.81
N MET A 3 7.66 0.21 22.67
CA MET A 3 6.43 -0.29 22.04
C MET A 3 5.44 -0.69 23.13
N PHE A 4 4.20 -0.23 23.00
CA PHE A 4 3.10 -0.62 23.85
C PHE A 4 2.08 -1.41 23.02
N THR A 5 1.62 -2.53 23.57
CA THR A 5 0.59 -3.35 22.92
C THR A 5 -0.65 -3.37 23.81
N TYR A 6 -1.79 -3.02 23.22
CA TYR A 6 -3.10 -3.09 23.87
C TYR A 6 -3.98 -4.07 23.12
N ASN A 7 -4.61 -4.98 23.85
CA ASN A 7 -5.58 -5.92 23.31
C ASN A 7 -7.00 -5.48 23.70
N ILE A 8 -7.85 -5.27 22.71
CA ILE A 8 -9.25 -4.95 22.91
C ILE A 8 -10.06 -6.16 22.45
N ASN A 9 -10.68 -6.85 23.40
CA ASN A 9 -11.48 -8.04 23.14
C ASN A 9 -12.96 -7.70 22.94
N GLY A 10 -13.68 -8.58 22.23
CA GLY A 10 -15.14 -8.49 22.07
C GLY A 10 -15.63 -7.43 21.08
N LEU A 11 -14.75 -6.77 20.34
CA LEU A 11 -15.15 -5.87 19.27
C LEU A 11 -15.84 -6.64 18.14
N LYS A 12 -16.97 -6.11 17.68
CA LYS A 12 -17.69 -6.58 16.47
C LYS A 12 -17.82 -5.42 15.49
N PRO A 13 -16.73 -4.96 14.88
CA PRO A 13 -16.78 -3.81 13.99
C PRO A 13 -17.53 -4.15 12.70
N ARG A 14 -18.18 -3.14 12.12
CA ARG A 14 -18.61 -3.21 10.74
C ARG A 14 -17.38 -3.18 9.85
N LEU A 15 -17.26 -4.14 8.96
CA LEU A 15 -16.09 -4.26 8.10
C LEU A 15 -16.12 -3.21 6.99
N TRP A 16 -14.93 -2.75 6.61
CA TRP A 16 -14.76 -1.90 5.45
C TRP A 16 -14.92 -2.71 4.16
N THR A 17 -15.70 -2.17 3.23
CA THR A 17 -15.82 -2.66 1.86
C THR A 17 -15.92 -1.46 0.92
N PRO A 18 -15.69 -1.61 -0.40
CA PRO A 18 -15.95 -0.55 -1.37
C PRO A 18 -17.38 0.01 -1.32
N GLN A 19 -18.38 -0.83 -1.04
CA GLN A 19 -19.79 -0.43 -0.96
C GLN A 19 -20.13 0.20 0.39
N HIS A 20 -19.47 -0.23 1.45
CA HIS A 20 -19.68 0.24 2.82
C HIS A 20 -18.32 0.55 3.46
N PRO A 21 -17.73 1.72 3.20
CA PRO A 21 -16.41 2.09 3.68
C PRO A 21 -16.45 2.52 5.16
N ASN A 22 -16.76 1.56 6.05
CA ASN A 22 -16.84 1.80 7.48
C ASN A 22 -15.47 2.12 8.07
N LEU A 23 -15.35 3.28 8.69
CA LEU A 23 -14.14 3.78 9.32
C LEU A 23 -14.36 4.06 10.80
N TYR A 24 -13.28 4.04 11.56
CA TYR A 24 -13.24 4.27 13.00
C TYR A 24 -12.07 5.18 13.32
N ASP A 25 -12.25 6.10 14.27
CA ASP A 25 -11.18 6.93 14.79
C ASP A 25 -10.58 6.30 16.04
N PHE A 26 -9.29 6.07 16.00
CA PHE A 26 -8.48 5.58 17.12
C PHE A 26 -7.78 6.76 17.77
N ARG A 27 -8.19 7.10 18.98
CA ARG A 27 -7.59 8.18 19.74
C ARG A 27 -6.60 7.62 20.75
N PHE A 28 -5.34 7.96 20.60
CA PHE A 28 -4.25 7.62 21.49
C PHE A 28 -3.92 8.84 22.34
N ARG A 29 -3.94 8.69 23.67
CA ARG A 29 -3.65 9.79 24.59
C ARG A 29 -2.46 9.43 25.45
N LEU A 30 -1.46 10.27 25.49
CA LEU A 30 -0.38 10.20 26.45
C LEU A 30 -0.77 11.03 27.66
N VAL A 31 -0.84 10.40 28.83
CA VAL A 31 -1.31 11.04 30.06
C VAL A 31 -0.22 10.98 31.10
N ALA A 32 0.07 12.09 31.77
CA ALA A 32 0.99 12.14 32.91
C ALA A 32 0.43 11.40 34.13
N ALA A 33 1.29 11.04 35.06
CA ALA A 33 0.88 10.32 36.29
C ALA A 33 -0.21 11.03 37.09
N LYS A 34 -0.31 12.36 37.00
CA LYS A 34 -1.35 13.19 37.67
C LYS A 34 -2.61 13.38 36.80
N GLY A 35 -2.75 12.69 35.68
CA GLY A 35 -3.97 12.64 34.87
C GLY A 35 -4.10 13.73 33.81
N HIS A 36 -3.16 14.68 33.67
CA HIS A 36 -3.24 15.65 32.58
C HIS A 36 -2.71 15.08 31.27
N GLU A 37 -3.34 15.42 30.16
CA GLU A 37 -2.96 14.98 28.81
C GLU A 37 -1.69 15.70 28.38
N LEU A 38 -0.68 14.92 27.98
CA LEU A 38 0.59 15.43 27.47
C LEU A 38 0.59 15.52 25.94
N ASP A 39 -0.08 14.54 25.29
CA ASP A 39 -0.16 14.45 23.84
C ASP A 39 -1.37 13.62 23.43
N CYS A 40 -1.86 13.85 22.21
CA CYS A 40 -2.98 13.12 21.63
C CYS A 40 -2.78 12.92 20.14
N LEU A 41 -2.90 11.66 19.70
CA LEU A 41 -2.90 11.29 18.30
C LEU A 41 -4.25 10.65 17.94
N THR A 42 -4.84 11.08 16.84
CA THR A 42 -6.01 10.41 16.26
C THR A 42 -5.64 9.86 14.89
N GLU A 43 -5.88 8.57 14.69
CA GLU A 43 -5.70 7.89 13.41
C GLU A 43 -7.03 7.25 12.99
N THR A 44 -7.43 7.50 11.75
CA THR A 44 -8.63 6.89 11.16
C THR A 44 -8.23 5.60 10.44
N SER A 45 -8.95 4.52 10.69
CA SER A 45 -8.71 3.22 10.06
C SER A 45 -10.01 2.42 9.95
N GLY A 46 -9.96 1.25 9.32
CA GLY A 46 -11.08 0.33 9.19
C GLY A 46 -10.63 -1.12 9.32
N PHE A 47 -11.59 -1.99 9.56
CA PHE A 47 -11.34 -3.43 9.71
C PHE A 47 -11.75 -4.16 8.44
N ARG A 48 -10.87 -4.97 7.90
CA ARG A 48 -11.15 -5.86 6.77
C ARG A 48 -10.14 -6.99 6.72
N THR A 49 -10.47 -8.06 6.02
CA THR A 49 -9.52 -9.07 5.54
C THR A 49 -9.45 -9.00 4.02
N PHE A 50 -8.25 -9.20 3.46
CA PHE A 50 -8.06 -9.34 2.03
C PHE A 50 -7.04 -10.44 1.77
N GLU A 51 -7.44 -11.48 1.06
CA GLU A 51 -6.69 -12.72 0.96
C GLU A 51 -6.69 -13.24 -0.47
N VAL A 52 -5.66 -14.02 -0.80
CA VAL A 52 -5.60 -14.84 -2.01
C VAL A 52 -5.75 -16.29 -1.61
N LYS A 53 -6.77 -16.97 -2.11
CA LYS A 53 -7.01 -18.41 -1.89
C LYS A 53 -7.29 -19.05 -3.24
N GLU A 54 -6.57 -20.11 -3.55
CA GLU A 54 -6.74 -20.87 -4.80
C GLU A 54 -6.69 -20.00 -6.06
N GLY A 55 -5.80 -19.00 -6.06
CA GLY A 55 -5.67 -18.05 -7.18
C GLY A 55 -6.77 -16.99 -7.29
N LEU A 56 -7.68 -16.90 -6.31
CA LEU A 56 -8.80 -15.96 -6.29
C LEU A 56 -8.68 -14.99 -5.12
N PHE A 57 -9.19 -13.77 -5.31
CA PHE A 57 -9.25 -12.76 -4.27
C PHE A 57 -10.51 -12.88 -3.41
N PHE A 58 -10.33 -12.68 -2.10
CA PHE A 58 -11.41 -12.64 -1.12
C PHE A 58 -11.31 -11.38 -0.26
N LEU A 59 -12.39 -10.63 -0.19
CA LEU A 59 -12.55 -9.49 0.72
C LEU A 59 -13.57 -9.87 1.80
N ASN A 60 -13.15 -9.83 3.06
CA ASN A 60 -14.00 -10.21 4.21
C ASN A 60 -14.63 -11.60 4.06
N GLY A 61 -13.86 -12.56 3.55
CA GLY A 61 -14.30 -13.93 3.33
C GLY A 61 -15.17 -14.17 2.09
N ASN A 62 -15.55 -13.12 1.36
CA ASN A 62 -16.33 -13.23 0.13
C ASN A 62 -15.45 -13.08 -1.10
N ARG A 63 -15.71 -13.89 -2.12
CA ARG A 63 -15.02 -13.76 -3.40
C ARG A 63 -15.15 -12.34 -3.93
N TYR A 64 -14.03 -11.77 -4.32
CA TYR A 64 -13.95 -10.38 -4.76
C TYR A 64 -13.35 -10.29 -6.17
N TRP A 65 -14.10 -9.66 -7.08
CA TRP A 65 -13.63 -9.38 -8.44
C TRP A 65 -13.07 -7.97 -8.50
N LEU A 66 -11.78 -7.84 -8.86
CA LEU A 66 -11.11 -6.55 -8.99
C LEU A 66 -11.53 -5.88 -10.30
N ARG A 67 -12.26 -4.78 -10.20
CA ARG A 67 -12.55 -3.87 -11.31
C ARG A 67 -11.66 -2.66 -11.15
N GLY A 68 -10.52 -2.67 -11.80
CA GLY A 68 -9.47 -1.71 -11.53
C GLY A 68 -9.01 -0.93 -12.77
N GLY A 69 -8.33 0.16 -12.51
CA GLY A 69 -7.65 0.97 -13.51
C GLY A 69 -6.49 1.73 -12.90
N ASN A 70 -5.50 2.06 -13.71
CA ASN A 70 -4.41 2.94 -13.30
C ASN A 70 -4.89 4.37 -13.15
N HIS A 71 -4.24 5.09 -12.24
CA HIS A 71 -4.68 6.41 -11.89
C HIS A 71 -3.49 7.34 -11.60
N ILE A 72 -3.34 8.38 -12.41
CA ILE A 72 -2.18 9.28 -12.38
C ILE A 72 -2.48 10.72 -11.90
N PRO A 73 -3.72 11.16 -11.59
CA PRO A 73 -3.94 12.60 -11.29
C PRO A 73 -3.37 13.07 -9.96
N PHE A 74 -2.92 12.19 -9.08
CA PHE A 74 -2.23 12.57 -7.85
C PHE A 74 -1.10 13.59 -8.11
N ALA A 75 -0.30 13.38 -9.15
CA ALA A 75 0.83 14.24 -9.48
C ALA A 75 0.43 15.67 -9.91
N LEU A 76 -0.82 15.89 -10.31
CA LEU A 76 -1.31 17.21 -10.72
C LEU A 76 -1.52 18.15 -9.53
N ALA A 77 -2.08 17.63 -8.43
CA ALA A 77 -2.33 18.39 -7.20
C ALA A 77 -2.35 17.46 -5.98
N PRO A 78 -1.19 17.03 -5.46
CA PRO A 78 -1.09 16.03 -4.40
C PRO A 78 -1.71 16.48 -3.07
N ASN A 79 -1.88 17.79 -2.86
CA ASN A 79 -2.44 18.36 -1.64
C ASN A 79 -3.88 18.86 -1.81
N ASP A 80 -4.54 18.55 -2.93
CA ASP A 80 -5.94 18.95 -3.17
C ASP A 80 -6.90 17.82 -2.76
N LEU A 81 -7.57 18.03 -1.61
CA LEU A 81 -8.56 17.09 -1.09
C LEU A 81 -9.81 17.01 -1.96
N ASN A 82 -10.21 18.13 -2.58
CA ASN A 82 -11.40 18.15 -3.44
C ASN A 82 -11.13 17.33 -4.70
N LEU A 83 -9.97 17.52 -5.31
CA LEU A 83 -9.55 16.71 -6.46
C LEU A 83 -9.52 15.22 -6.10
N ALA A 84 -8.90 14.87 -4.97
CA ALA A 84 -8.81 13.48 -4.51
C ALA A 84 -10.21 12.85 -4.35
N ASN A 85 -11.11 13.52 -3.63
CA ASN A 85 -12.48 13.02 -3.43
C ASN A 85 -13.27 12.94 -4.75
N THR A 86 -13.22 13.96 -5.58
CA THR A 86 -13.90 13.98 -6.88
C THR A 86 -13.45 12.80 -7.75
N PHE A 87 -12.16 12.54 -7.75
CA PHE A 87 -11.62 11.44 -8.54
C PHE A 87 -12.07 10.06 -8.03
N MET A 88 -12.07 9.85 -6.71
CA MET A 88 -12.60 8.60 -6.13
C MET A 88 -14.10 8.42 -6.45
N GLN A 89 -14.88 9.51 -6.42
CA GLN A 89 -16.29 9.49 -6.78
C GLN A 89 -16.51 9.16 -8.27
N LEU A 90 -15.69 9.72 -9.16
CA LEU A 90 -15.74 9.39 -10.60
C LEU A 90 -15.41 7.93 -10.85
N MET A 91 -14.42 7.37 -10.16
CA MET A 91 -14.11 5.95 -10.24
C MET A 91 -15.31 5.09 -9.81
N LYS A 92 -15.94 5.44 -8.68
CA LYS A 92 -17.17 4.76 -8.22
C LYS A 92 -18.29 4.84 -9.24
N ALA A 93 -18.54 6.01 -9.83
CA ALA A 93 -19.54 6.21 -10.88
C ALA A 93 -19.23 5.38 -12.13
N GLY A 94 -17.95 5.20 -12.44
CA GLY A 94 -17.48 4.32 -13.51
C GLY A 94 -17.42 2.82 -13.13
N ASN A 95 -17.94 2.45 -11.96
CA ASN A 95 -17.91 1.07 -11.44
C ASN A 95 -16.50 0.50 -11.28
N ILE A 96 -15.54 1.36 -10.95
CA ILE A 96 -14.16 1.01 -10.64
C ILE A 96 -14.00 0.95 -9.12
N ASP A 97 -13.55 -0.19 -8.61
CA ASP A 97 -13.40 -0.44 -7.16
C ASP A 97 -11.95 -0.38 -6.69
N VAL A 98 -10.99 -0.49 -7.62
CA VAL A 98 -9.56 -0.59 -7.28
C VAL A 98 -8.74 0.27 -8.23
N THR A 99 -7.73 0.92 -7.70
CA THR A 99 -6.74 1.66 -8.49
C THR A 99 -5.32 1.29 -8.08
N ARG A 100 -4.36 1.58 -8.94
CA ARG A 100 -2.94 1.48 -8.67
C ARG A 100 -2.30 2.87 -8.65
N THR A 101 -1.41 3.12 -7.71
CA THR A 101 -0.69 4.40 -7.58
C THR A 101 0.55 4.46 -8.48
N HIS A 102 0.34 4.22 -9.75
CA HIS A 102 1.40 4.12 -10.76
C HIS A 102 2.13 5.47 -10.97
N THR A 103 3.34 5.52 -10.85
CA THR A 103 4.53 4.90 -10.25
C THR A 103 4.94 5.66 -8.99
N THR A 104 4.02 6.39 -8.42
CA THR A 104 4.25 7.36 -7.34
C THR A 104 3.44 7.00 -6.11
N PRO A 105 4.06 6.86 -4.93
CA PRO A 105 3.34 6.63 -3.71
C PRO A 105 2.41 7.81 -3.38
N TRP A 106 1.17 7.51 -3.00
CA TRP A 106 0.23 8.54 -2.57
C TRP A 106 0.55 9.04 -1.16
N ASN A 107 0.15 10.26 -0.85
CA ASN A 107 0.21 10.80 0.49
C ASN A 107 -1.01 10.40 1.34
N LYS A 108 -1.00 10.74 2.64
CA LYS A 108 -2.10 10.44 3.58
C LYS A 108 -3.45 11.02 3.14
N LEU A 109 -3.46 12.16 2.46
CA LEU A 109 -4.67 12.82 1.99
C LEU A 109 -5.41 11.98 0.95
N TRP A 110 -4.70 11.50 -0.08
CA TRP A 110 -5.24 10.65 -1.13
C TRP A 110 -5.61 9.26 -0.62
N MET A 111 -4.80 8.68 0.26
CA MET A 111 -5.12 7.42 0.91
C MET A 111 -6.38 7.54 1.77
N GLY A 112 -6.53 8.63 2.53
CA GLY A 112 -7.74 8.91 3.30
C GLY A 112 -8.98 9.14 2.43
N ALA A 113 -8.83 9.75 1.26
CA ALA A 113 -9.91 9.87 0.28
C ALA A 113 -10.33 8.49 -0.27
N ALA A 114 -9.38 7.60 -0.56
CA ALA A 114 -9.66 6.22 -0.96
C ALA A 114 -10.39 5.45 0.13
N ASP A 115 -9.94 5.54 1.39
CA ASP A 115 -10.60 4.93 2.55
C ASP A 115 -12.07 5.35 2.66
N LYS A 116 -12.34 6.65 2.59
CA LYS A 116 -13.69 7.24 2.73
C LYS A 116 -14.62 6.93 1.58
N ASN A 117 -14.10 6.88 0.36
CA ASN A 117 -14.90 6.65 -0.84
C ASN A 117 -14.99 5.16 -1.22
N GLY A 118 -14.31 4.27 -0.52
CA GLY A 118 -14.37 2.84 -0.79
C GLY A 118 -13.67 2.44 -2.09
N ILE A 119 -12.50 3.00 -2.36
CA ILE A 119 -11.65 2.61 -3.49
C ILE A 119 -10.46 1.84 -2.95
N GLY A 120 -10.33 0.58 -3.36
CA GLY A 120 -9.15 -0.22 -3.07
C GLY A 120 -7.90 0.32 -3.76
N VAL A 121 -6.75 0.17 -3.13
CA VAL A 121 -5.48 0.70 -3.64
C VAL A 121 -4.44 -0.41 -3.73
N SER A 122 -3.88 -0.60 -4.91
CA SER A 122 -2.60 -1.24 -5.13
C SER A 122 -1.52 -0.17 -4.97
N PHE A 123 -0.90 -0.14 -3.80
CA PHE A 123 0.05 0.91 -3.45
C PHE A 123 1.44 0.56 -3.96
N GLU A 124 1.93 1.36 -4.88
CA GLU A 124 3.24 1.22 -5.47
C GLU A 124 4.24 2.18 -4.83
N GLY A 125 5.40 1.64 -4.47
CA GLY A 125 6.54 2.44 -4.05
C GLY A 125 7.29 3.03 -5.24
N THR A 126 8.16 3.99 -4.98
CA THR A 126 9.07 4.51 -5.97
C THR A 126 10.10 3.44 -6.31
N TRP A 127 10.12 2.97 -7.56
CA TRP A 127 11.10 2.01 -8.03
C TRP A 127 12.16 2.70 -8.88
N PRO A 128 13.45 2.41 -8.68
CA PRO A 128 14.48 2.94 -9.56
C PRO A 128 14.35 2.34 -10.97
N TRP A 129 13.90 3.12 -11.93
CA TRP A 129 13.79 2.72 -13.34
C TRP A 129 15.12 2.20 -13.93
N LEU A 130 16.24 2.57 -13.31
CA LEU A 130 17.55 2.06 -13.64
C LEU A 130 17.71 0.54 -13.49
N MET A 131 16.74 -0.14 -12.87
CA MET A 131 16.74 -1.60 -12.72
C MET A 131 15.87 -2.32 -13.76
N ILE A 132 15.45 -1.65 -14.81
CA ILE A 132 14.76 -2.29 -15.92
C ILE A 132 15.77 -2.87 -16.94
N HIS A 133 15.22 -3.60 -17.90
CA HIS A 133 15.91 -4.29 -18.98
C HIS A 133 17.20 -3.58 -19.43
N SER A 134 18.25 -4.34 -19.62
CA SER A 134 19.59 -3.93 -20.13
C SER A 134 20.35 -2.86 -19.33
N THR A 135 19.77 -2.24 -18.31
CA THR A 135 20.52 -1.31 -17.48
C THR A 135 21.28 -2.03 -16.36
N PRO A 136 22.47 -1.57 -15.98
CA PRO A 136 23.14 -2.08 -14.79
C PRO A 136 22.29 -1.81 -13.54
N LEU A 137 22.52 -2.61 -12.50
CA LEU A 137 21.97 -2.28 -11.18
C LEU A 137 22.45 -0.90 -10.73
N PRO A 138 21.63 -0.10 -10.05
CA PRO A 138 22.09 1.07 -9.32
C PRO A 138 23.15 0.67 -8.30
N ASP A 139 23.93 1.62 -7.81
CA ASP A 139 24.87 1.32 -6.76
C ASP A 139 24.14 0.82 -5.49
N ALA A 140 24.86 0.05 -4.66
CA ALA A 140 24.30 -0.59 -3.48
C ALA A 140 23.69 0.41 -2.49
N LYS A 141 24.22 1.62 -2.41
CA LYS A 141 23.70 2.66 -1.52
C LYS A 141 22.34 3.17 -1.98
N LEU A 142 22.12 3.36 -3.28
CA LEU A 142 20.83 3.76 -3.82
C LEU A 142 19.77 2.67 -3.60
N ILE A 143 20.15 1.40 -3.78
CA ILE A 143 19.26 0.26 -3.49
C ILE A 143 18.86 0.23 -2.02
N GLU A 144 19.82 0.42 -1.10
CA GLU A 144 19.52 0.42 0.34
C GLU A 144 18.62 1.60 0.73
N MET A 145 18.88 2.81 0.23
CA MET A 145 18.04 3.97 0.46
C MET A 145 16.60 3.76 -0.06
N TRP A 146 16.44 3.19 -1.25
CA TRP A 146 15.12 2.84 -1.80
C TRP A 146 14.42 1.83 -0.90
N LYS A 147 15.11 0.80 -0.45
CA LYS A 147 14.56 -0.22 0.44
C LYS A 147 14.09 0.39 1.76
N GLU A 148 14.92 1.20 2.41
CA GLU A 148 14.58 1.89 3.66
C GLU A 148 13.34 2.79 3.49
N GLU A 149 13.30 3.58 2.42
CA GLU A 149 12.15 4.42 2.09
C GLU A 149 10.88 3.59 1.91
N PHE A 150 10.95 2.53 1.10
CA PHE A 150 9.77 1.69 0.84
C PHE A 150 9.28 0.99 2.10
N LEU A 151 10.15 0.44 2.93
CA LEU A 151 9.78 -0.16 4.22
C LEU A 151 9.21 0.87 5.20
N SER A 152 9.66 2.12 5.13
CA SER A 152 9.07 3.23 5.89
C SER A 152 7.65 3.55 5.40
N LEU A 153 7.40 3.55 4.10
CA LEU A 153 6.06 3.72 3.53
C LEU A 153 5.11 2.60 3.98
N LEU A 154 5.58 1.34 4.04
CA LEU A 154 4.76 0.24 4.57
C LEU A 154 4.31 0.52 6.01
N LYS A 155 5.23 0.88 6.88
CA LYS A 155 4.92 1.22 8.29
C LYS A 155 3.90 2.35 8.38
N LYS A 156 4.04 3.36 7.53
CA LYS A 156 3.19 4.55 7.52
C LYS A 156 1.77 4.27 7.02
N TYR A 157 1.61 3.41 6.01
CA TYR A 157 0.33 3.26 5.31
C TYR A 157 -0.39 1.93 5.56
N ARG A 158 0.22 0.95 6.20
CA ARG A 158 -0.38 -0.37 6.43
C ARG A 158 -1.72 -0.37 7.18
N ASN A 159 -2.08 0.72 7.86
CA ASN A 159 -3.34 0.83 8.59
C ASN A 159 -4.51 1.38 7.75
N HIS A 160 -4.27 1.77 6.49
CA HIS A 160 -5.36 2.17 5.59
C HIS A 160 -6.14 0.94 5.11
N PRO A 161 -7.47 0.87 5.35
CA PRO A 161 -8.26 -0.30 4.93
C PRO A 161 -8.39 -0.40 3.40
N SER A 162 -8.34 0.72 2.69
CA SER A 162 -8.34 0.76 1.22
C SER A 162 -7.10 0.13 0.60
N LEU A 163 -5.97 0.10 1.31
CA LEU A 163 -4.75 -0.51 0.81
C LEU A 163 -4.92 -2.03 0.75
N LEU A 164 -5.06 -2.59 -0.46
CA LEU A 164 -5.29 -4.01 -0.68
C LEU A 164 -4.00 -4.77 -1.06
N PHE A 165 -3.12 -4.12 -1.82
CA PHE A 165 -1.87 -4.71 -2.31
C PHE A 165 -0.69 -3.78 -2.07
N TRP A 166 0.47 -4.37 -1.96
CA TRP A 166 1.74 -3.69 -2.15
C TRP A 166 2.29 -4.03 -3.54
N THR A 167 2.64 -3.02 -4.33
CA THR A 167 3.30 -3.21 -5.62
C THR A 167 4.74 -2.75 -5.52
N VAL A 168 5.67 -3.65 -5.80
CA VAL A 168 7.10 -3.41 -5.56
C VAL A 168 7.72 -2.56 -6.66
N ASN A 169 7.28 -2.77 -7.89
CA ASN A 169 7.92 -2.21 -9.06
C ASN A 169 6.93 -1.96 -10.20
N ASN A 170 7.40 -1.22 -11.19
CA ASN A 170 6.73 -1.05 -12.48
C ASN A 170 7.63 -1.54 -13.60
N GLU A 171 7.09 -2.42 -14.48
CA GLU A 171 7.71 -2.88 -15.73
C GLU A 171 9.14 -3.45 -15.59
N MET A 172 9.45 -4.06 -14.48
CA MET A 172 10.74 -4.69 -14.30
C MET A 172 10.84 -5.98 -15.11
N LYS A 173 11.84 -6.06 -15.98
CA LYS A 173 12.15 -7.27 -16.75
C LYS A 173 13.21 -8.10 -16.04
N PHE A 174 12.86 -9.33 -15.71
CA PHE A 174 13.78 -10.23 -14.99
C PHE A 174 14.63 -11.08 -15.94
N TYR A 175 14.04 -11.64 -16.97
CA TYR A 175 14.70 -12.65 -17.81
C TYR A 175 14.63 -12.40 -19.30
N ASP A 176 13.48 -12.02 -19.84
CA ASP A 176 13.30 -11.94 -21.27
C ASP A 176 14.04 -10.73 -21.86
N ASN A 177 14.92 -11.00 -22.81
CA ASN A 177 15.78 -10.05 -23.48
C ASN A 177 16.92 -9.47 -22.64
N ASP A 178 17.20 -9.97 -21.44
CA ASP A 178 18.44 -9.67 -20.75
C ASP A 178 19.45 -10.78 -21.05
N ASN A 179 20.43 -10.49 -21.92
CA ASN A 179 21.49 -11.44 -22.26
C ASN A 179 22.48 -11.67 -21.11
N ASP A 180 22.37 -10.89 -20.02
CA ASP A 180 23.18 -11.00 -18.83
C ASP A 180 22.39 -11.68 -17.71
N LEU A 181 22.52 -13.00 -17.64
CA LEU A 181 21.82 -13.81 -16.62
C LEU A 181 22.26 -13.47 -15.20
N GLU A 182 23.49 -13.07 -14.98
CA GLU A 182 23.97 -12.71 -13.64
C GLU A 182 23.33 -11.42 -13.16
N ARG A 183 23.16 -10.44 -14.03
CA ARG A 183 22.43 -9.20 -13.74
C ARG A 183 20.97 -9.50 -13.44
N ALA A 184 20.30 -10.36 -14.20
CA ALA A 184 18.92 -10.78 -13.95
C ALA A 184 18.77 -11.46 -12.57
N LYS A 185 19.67 -12.35 -12.23
CA LYS A 185 19.71 -13.00 -10.91
C LYS A 185 19.90 -11.99 -9.77
N GLU A 186 20.78 -11.02 -9.95
CA GLU A 186 21.02 -10.01 -8.92
C GLU A 186 19.79 -9.10 -8.71
N LYS A 187 19.10 -8.69 -9.78
CA LYS A 187 17.82 -7.98 -9.69
C LYS A 187 16.79 -8.80 -8.89
N TYR A 188 16.67 -10.08 -9.20
CA TYR A 188 15.76 -10.96 -8.50
C TYR A 188 16.13 -11.11 -7.02
N ARG A 189 17.42 -11.22 -6.69
CA ARG A 189 17.91 -11.29 -5.31
C ARG A 189 17.51 -10.04 -4.52
N VAL A 190 17.76 -8.86 -5.06
CA VAL A 190 17.41 -7.56 -4.43
C VAL A 190 15.92 -7.50 -4.12
N ILE A 191 15.07 -7.84 -5.10
CA ILE A 191 13.62 -7.83 -4.91
C ILE A 191 13.18 -8.88 -3.88
N SER A 192 13.73 -10.08 -3.93
CA SER A 192 13.38 -11.14 -2.98
C SER A 192 13.69 -10.74 -1.54
N ASP A 193 14.80 -10.07 -1.33
CA ASP A 193 15.18 -9.59 0.01
C ASP A 193 14.24 -8.49 0.52
N VAL A 194 13.89 -7.55 -0.34
CA VAL A 194 12.89 -6.53 0.02
C VAL A 194 11.55 -7.16 0.36
N VAL A 195 11.07 -8.11 -0.43
CA VAL A 195 9.79 -8.81 -0.17
C VAL A 195 9.80 -9.55 1.16
N LYS A 196 10.90 -10.17 1.54
CA LYS A 196 11.02 -10.81 2.86
C LYS A 196 10.82 -9.80 3.99
N GLU A 197 11.46 -8.63 3.88
CA GLU A 197 11.30 -7.56 4.88
C GLU A 197 9.87 -6.97 4.87
N MET A 198 9.29 -6.76 3.70
CA MET A 198 7.90 -6.30 3.57
C MET A 198 6.94 -7.24 4.30
N ARG A 199 7.08 -8.56 4.14
CA ARG A 199 6.25 -9.56 4.81
C ARG A 199 6.42 -9.57 6.34
N ARG A 200 7.59 -9.18 6.85
CA ARG A 200 7.78 -9.01 8.31
C ARG A 200 7.02 -7.80 8.85
N ILE A 201 6.92 -6.73 8.07
CA ILE A 201 6.22 -5.50 8.45
C ILE A 201 4.71 -5.65 8.28
N ASP A 202 4.29 -6.22 7.15
CA ASP A 202 2.88 -6.43 6.80
C ASP A 202 2.66 -7.83 6.19
N PRO A 203 2.36 -8.83 7.03
CA PRO A 203 2.07 -10.18 6.58
C PRO A 203 0.64 -10.34 6.02
N THR A 204 -0.17 -9.26 6.04
CA THR A 204 -1.62 -9.35 5.81
C THR A 204 -2.04 -9.05 4.38
N ARG A 205 -1.13 -8.54 3.55
CA ARG A 205 -1.44 -8.12 2.17
C ARG A 205 -0.65 -8.91 1.14
N PRO A 206 -1.25 -9.20 -0.02
CA PRO A 206 -0.51 -9.67 -1.18
C PRO A 206 0.52 -8.63 -1.61
N ILE A 207 1.65 -9.14 -2.10
CA ILE A 207 2.72 -8.33 -2.70
C ILE A 207 2.77 -8.66 -4.17
N CYS A 208 2.63 -7.64 -5.01
CA CYS A 208 2.59 -7.77 -6.46
C CYS A 208 3.88 -7.27 -7.08
N PHE A 209 4.25 -7.92 -8.15
CA PHE A 209 5.25 -7.45 -9.09
C PHE A 209 4.56 -7.12 -10.40
N ASP A 210 4.90 -5.99 -10.98
CA ASP A 210 4.56 -5.67 -12.34
C ASP A 210 5.78 -5.93 -13.21
N SER A 211 5.77 -7.07 -13.85
CA SER A 211 6.86 -7.50 -14.74
C SER A 211 6.29 -7.69 -16.13
N ASN A 212 6.87 -6.98 -17.09
CA ASN A 212 6.61 -7.22 -18.49
C ASN A 212 7.54 -8.34 -18.97
N TYR A 213 7.05 -9.59 -18.89
CA TYR A 213 7.69 -10.81 -19.45
C TYR A 213 9.08 -11.17 -18.93
#